data_1f7956124acfcdbae12cee48df67ac40
#
_entry.id   1f7956124acfcdbae12cee48df67ac40
#
_cell.length_a   1.000
_cell.length_b   1.000
_cell.length_c   1.000
_cell.angle_alpha   90.00
_cell.angle_beta   90.00
_cell.angle_gamma   90.00
#
_symmetry.space_group_name_H-M   'P 1'
#
loop_
_entity.id
_entity.type
_entity.pdbx_description
1 polymer ?
#
loop_
_entity_poly.entity_id
_entity_poly.type
_entity_poly.pdbx_seq_one_letter_code
_entity_poly.pdbx_strand_id
1 'polypeptide(L)'
;SDLRMDFNKQNDLKVTLFFSIINGKTLGPFPDWIGKPSLGSISEDNLIKALDAILIRYDIIDTVIIAGDTEEYFRYSEQNIPVYKELFDGVYGPLKEKHPDVKFGNAFSLHGVINKNLSHIVEQLDVGDFIAFSYFPVDSLNEINKTPQEAGEDLETIMKLVPDKKKGIFEISWSTSEFVNGTEVEQTEFVKKVYDFYRTNQPQLEFVTWYRQFDRPEGTCVMTPEKTEGQISIGGSSDLGSNEFVIERLNHYICNSGLIDTNGNKKPAWNEFTKQVQMSKNS
;
A
#
# COMPACT_ATOMS: atom_id res chain seq x y z
N SER A 1 4.67 -1.84 -19.23
CA SER A 1 4.16 -2.79 -18.22
C SER A 1 4.41 -4.24 -18.62
N ASP A 2 4.22 -4.64 -19.89
CA ASP A 2 4.43 -6.02 -20.34
C ASP A 2 5.85 -6.55 -20.01
N LEU A 3 6.88 -5.75 -20.27
CA LEU A 3 8.26 -6.12 -19.94
C LEU A 3 8.48 -6.44 -18.45
N ARG A 4 7.79 -5.74 -17.56
CA ARG A 4 7.88 -6.03 -16.12
C ARG A 4 7.14 -7.31 -15.76
N MET A 5 5.98 -7.53 -16.35
CA MET A 5 5.22 -8.77 -16.14
C MET A 5 5.96 -9.99 -16.68
N ASP A 6 6.56 -9.87 -17.87
CA ASP A 6 7.39 -10.93 -18.46
C ASP A 6 8.62 -11.23 -17.59
N PHE A 7 9.30 -10.18 -17.08
CA PHE A 7 10.41 -10.35 -16.15
C PHE A 7 9.98 -11.07 -14.87
N ASN A 8 8.88 -10.67 -14.27
CA ASN A 8 8.36 -11.30 -13.05
C ASN A 8 8.02 -12.78 -13.31
N LYS A 9 7.35 -13.07 -14.44
CA LYS A 9 7.01 -14.44 -14.84
C LYS A 9 8.25 -15.32 -15.05
N GLN A 10 9.28 -14.79 -15.72
CA GLN A 10 10.54 -15.50 -15.94
C GLN A 10 11.32 -15.80 -14.65
N ASN A 11 11.10 -15.01 -13.60
CA ASN A 11 11.75 -15.16 -12.30
C ASN A 11 10.83 -15.82 -11.25
N ASP A 12 9.70 -16.38 -11.65
CA ASP A 12 8.72 -17.03 -10.77
C ASP A 12 8.24 -16.11 -9.63
N LEU A 13 8.08 -14.82 -9.95
CA LEU A 13 7.59 -13.82 -9.00
C LEU A 13 6.09 -13.62 -9.20
N LYS A 14 5.35 -13.66 -8.09
CA LYS A 14 3.94 -13.29 -8.05
C LYS A 14 3.77 -11.77 -8.01
N VAL A 15 2.61 -11.32 -8.41
CA VAL A 15 2.28 -9.88 -8.47
C VAL A 15 1.04 -9.58 -7.66
N THR A 16 1.15 -8.63 -6.76
CA THR A 16 0.00 -7.95 -6.17
C THR A 16 -0.37 -6.75 -7.05
N LEU A 17 -1.56 -6.79 -7.62
CA LEU A 17 -2.08 -5.68 -8.43
C LEU A 17 -2.80 -4.67 -7.52
N PHE A 18 -2.33 -3.44 -7.50
CA PHE A 18 -3.06 -2.32 -6.93
C PHE A 18 -3.96 -1.69 -7.99
N PHE A 19 -5.25 -2.05 -7.96
CA PHE A 19 -6.29 -1.53 -8.85
C PHE A 19 -7.22 -0.63 -8.04
N SER A 20 -6.85 0.63 -7.92
CA SER A 20 -7.49 1.51 -6.95
C SER A 20 -8.69 2.25 -7.53
N ILE A 21 -9.91 1.93 -7.07
CA ILE A 21 -11.11 2.74 -7.29
C ILE A 21 -11.29 3.82 -6.21
N ILE A 22 -10.69 3.61 -5.04
CA ILE A 22 -10.51 4.60 -3.98
C ILE A 22 -9.01 4.74 -3.74
N ASN A 23 -8.51 5.97 -3.71
CA ASN A 23 -7.12 6.27 -3.41
C ASN A 23 -7.07 7.44 -2.41
N GLY A 24 -6.90 7.13 -1.14
CA GLY A 24 -7.00 8.11 -0.06
C GLY A 24 -8.35 8.84 -0.08
N LYS A 25 -8.33 10.16 -0.16
CA LYS A 25 -9.54 11.01 -0.09
C LYS A 25 -10.37 11.05 -1.39
N THR A 26 -9.91 10.41 -2.47
CA THR A 26 -10.50 10.56 -3.79
C THR A 26 -10.92 9.24 -4.42
N LEU A 27 -11.88 9.29 -5.33
CA LEU A 27 -12.19 8.19 -6.23
C LEU A 27 -11.31 8.27 -7.48
N GLY A 28 -10.87 7.12 -7.98
CA GLY A 28 -10.04 7.02 -9.18
C GLY A 28 -8.53 7.13 -8.92
N PRO A 29 -7.73 7.49 -9.93
CA PRO A 29 -8.19 8.13 -11.20
C PRO A 29 -8.93 7.20 -12.14
N PHE A 30 -9.97 7.73 -12.78
CA PHE A 30 -10.68 7.06 -13.86
C PHE A 30 -10.25 7.58 -15.23
N PRO A 31 -10.36 6.79 -16.30
CA PRO A 31 -10.18 7.29 -17.66
C PRO A 31 -11.13 8.44 -17.98
N ASP A 32 -10.69 9.41 -18.79
CA ASP A 32 -11.46 10.63 -19.10
C ASP A 32 -12.86 10.35 -19.65
N TRP A 33 -13.02 9.27 -20.39
CA TRP A 33 -14.33 8.87 -20.95
C TRP A 33 -15.32 8.34 -19.89
N ILE A 34 -14.86 7.97 -18.69
CA ILE A 34 -15.73 7.66 -17.54
C ILE A 34 -16.10 8.93 -16.78
N GLY A 35 -15.23 9.94 -16.81
CA GLY A 35 -15.40 11.17 -16.06
C GLY A 35 -15.14 11.01 -14.58
N LYS A 36 -15.91 11.71 -13.74
CA LYS A 36 -15.80 11.70 -12.28
C LYS A 36 -17.06 11.09 -11.65
N PRO A 37 -17.18 9.76 -11.60
CA PRO A 37 -18.36 9.13 -11.02
C PRO A 37 -18.42 9.37 -9.50
N SER A 38 -19.62 9.37 -8.93
CA SER A 38 -19.80 9.15 -7.50
C SER A 38 -19.63 7.67 -7.17
N LEU A 39 -19.38 7.33 -5.90
CA LEU A 39 -19.18 5.93 -5.49
C LEU A 39 -20.36 5.02 -5.94
N GLY A 40 -21.60 5.46 -5.72
CA GLY A 40 -22.80 4.70 -6.11
C GLY A 40 -23.12 4.70 -7.60
N SER A 41 -22.31 5.37 -8.45
CA SER A 41 -22.48 5.36 -9.91
C SER A 41 -21.34 4.62 -10.63
N ILE A 42 -20.41 4.02 -9.90
CA ILE A 42 -19.38 3.16 -10.46
C ILE A 42 -20.02 1.88 -10.99
N SER A 43 -19.75 1.53 -12.24
CA SER A 43 -20.32 0.34 -12.88
C SER A 43 -19.56 -0.92 -12.48
N GLU A 44 -20.22 -1.84 -11.79
CA GLU A 44 -19.71 -3.18 -11.47
C GLU A 44 -19.26 -3.93 -12.73
N ASP A 45 -20.09 -3.94 -13.77
CA ASP A 45 -19.80 -4.60 -15.05
C ASP A 45 -18.51 -4.09 -15.69
N ASN A 46 -18.23 -2.80 -15.62
CA ASN A 46 -17.02 -2.22 -16.17
C ASN A 46 -15.80 -2.61 -15.35
N LEU A 47 -15.93 -2.63 -14.02
CA LEU A 47 -14.86 -3.09 -13.13
C LEU A 47 -14.55 -4.58 -13.35
N ILE A 48 -15.58 -5.42 -13.43
CA ILE A 48 -15.44 -6.86 -13.70
C ILE A 48 -14.73 -7.07 -15.04
N LYS A 49 -15.18 -6.40 -16.11
CA LYS A 49 -14.55 -6.53 -17.45
C LYS A 49 -13.10 -6.09 -17.45
N ALA A 50 -12.78 -4.98 -16.78
CA ALA A 50 -11.41 -4.47 -16.71
C ALA A 50 -10.49 -5.42 -15.94
N LEU A 51 -10.90 -5.87 -14.76
CA LEU A 51 -10.12 -6.79 -13.94
C LEU A 51 -9.99 -8.17 -14.60
N ASP A 52 -11.07 -8.73 -15.15
CA ASP A 52 -11.07 -9.99 -15.87
C ASP A 52 -10.06 -9.97 -17.04
N ALA A 53 -10.08 -8.91 -17.85
CA ALA A 53 -9.13 -8.75 -18.95
C ALA A 53 -7.66 -8.66 -18.49
N ILE A 54 -7.40 -8.00 -17.35
CA ILE A 54 -6.05 -7.91 -16.78
C ILE A 54 -5.61 -9.28 -16.25
N LEU A 55 -6.46 -9.98 -15.53
CA LEU A 55 -6.16 -11.28 -14.91
C LEU A 55 -5.98 -12.38 -15.96
N ILE A 56 -6.76 -12.37 -17.04
CA ILE A 56 -6.55 -13.27 -18.18
C ILE A 56 -5.20 -13.00 -18.87
N ARG A 57 -4.83 -11.73 -19.01
CA ARG A 57 -3.55 -11.34 -19.65
C ARG A 57 -2.33 -11.70 -18.83
N TYR A 58 -2.41 -11.58 -17.50
CA TYR A 58 -1.28 -11.71 -16.59
C TYR A 58 -1.56 -12.73 -15.48
N ASP A 59 -1.33 -13.99 -15.81
CA ASP A 59 -1.55 -15.16 -14.93
C ASP A 59 -0.66 -15.22 -13.68
N ILE A 60 0.31 -14.30 -13.56
CA ILE A 60 1.17 -14.16 -12.36
C ILE A 60 0.56 -13.26 -11.28
N ILE A 61 -0.58 -12.60 -11.57
CA ILE A 61 -1.30 -11.82 -10.56
C ILE A 61 -2.09 -12.80 -9.70
N ASP A 62 -1.74 -12.90 -8.43
CA ASP A 62 -2.44 -13.75 -7.46
C ASP A 62 -3.20 -12.95 -6.41
N THR A 63 -2.97 -11.64 -6.35
CA THR A 63 -3.58 -10.75 -5.37
C THR A 63 -3.98 -9.42 -5.99
N VAL A 64 -5.18 -8.93 -5.68
CA VAL A 64 -5.71 -7.65 -6.17
C VAL A 64 -6.19 -6.80 -5.01
N ILE A 65 -5.67 -5.59 -4.90
CA ILE A 65 -6.15 -4.55 -3.98
C ILE A 65 -7.09 -3.63 -4.77
N ILE A 66 -8.37 -3.60 -4.39
CA ILE A 66 -9.41 -2.84 -5.12
C ILE A 66 -9.48 -1.39 -4.67
N ALA A 67 -9.15 -1.11 -3.41
CA ALA A 67 -9.16 0.25 -2.87
C ALA A 67 -7.99 0.44 -1.89
N GLY A 68 -7.38 1.62 -1.88
CA GLY A 68 -6.25 1.97 -1.02
C GLY A 68 -6.50 3.19 -0.16
N ASP A 69 -5.84 3.22 1.02
CA ASP A 69 -6.03 4.24 2.07
C ASP A 69 -7.52 4.51 2.34
N THR A 70 -8.27 3.41 2.41
CA THR A 70 -9.74 3.39 2.37
C THR A 70 -10.33 4.12 3.59
N GLU A 71 -9.64 4.07 4.73
CA GLU A 71 -10.04 4.78 5.94
C GLU A 71 -10.07 6.30 5.73
N GLU A 72 -9.17 6.86 4.90
CA GLU A 72 -9.15 8.29 4.61
C GLU A 72 -10.36 8.75 3.79
N TYR A 73 -10.87 7.91 2.91
CA TYR A 73 -12.08 8.20 2.16
C TYR A 73 -13.32 8.20 3.05
N PHE A 74 -13.42 7.19 3.91
CA PHE A 74 -14.64 6.99 4.70
C PHE A 74 -14.69 7.78 6.01
N ARG A 75 -13.56 8.27 6.56
CA ARG A 75 -13.55 9.01 7.84
C ARG A 75 -14.50 10.21 7.90
N TYR A 76 -14.86 10.77 6.75
CA TYR A 76 -15.83 11.88 6.65
C TYR A 76 -17.13 11.48 5.95
N SER A 77 -17.27 10.23 5.57
CA SER A 77 -18.39 9.74 4.78
C SER A 77 -18.74 8.28 5.11
N GLU A 78 -18.72 7.92 6.39
CA GLU A 78 -19.00 6.55 6.84
C GLU A 78 -20.36 6.02 6.39
N GLN A 79 -21.36 6.92 6.18
CA GLN A 79 -22.66 6.57 5.62
C GLN A 79 -22.56 5.94 4.21
N ASN A 80 -21.43 6.09 3.52
CA ASN A 80 -21.19 5.49 2.20
C ASN A 80 -20.53 4.09 2.29
N ILE A 81 -20.15 3.62 3.47
CA ILE A 81 -19.57 2.27 3.65
C ILE A 81 -20.49 1.17 3.10
N PRO A 82 -21.81 1.18 3.37
CA PRO A 82 -22.70 0.16 2.79
C PRO A 82 -22.73 0.17 1.26
N VAL A 83 -22.69 1.35 0.64
CA VAL A 83 -22.63 1.49 -0.83
C VAL A 83 -21.35 0.88 -1.40
N TYR A 84 -20.22 1.10 -0.72
CA TYR A 84 -18.96 0.50 -1.13
C TYR A 84 -18.96 -1.02 -0.97
N LYS A 85 -19.50 -1.53 0.13
CA LYS A 85 -19.58 -2.99 0.37
C LYS A 85 -20.43 -3.67 -0.70
N GLU A 86 -21.57 -3.08 -1.07
CA GLU A 86 -22.41 -3.58 -2.15
C GLU A 86 -21.65 -3.62 -3.49
N LEU A 87 -20.96 -2.52 -3.86
CA LEU A 87 -20.11 -2.46 -5.04
C LEU A 87 -18.99 -3.52 -5.00
N PHE A 88 -18.31 -3.67 -3.85
CA PHE A 88 -17.26 -4.64 -3.69
C PHE A 88 -17.77 -6.07 -3.89
N ASP A 89 -18.87 -6.43 -3.24
CA ASP A 89 -19.47 -7.77 -3.31
C ASP A 89 -19.97 -8.09 -4.72
N GLY A 90 -20.57 -7.10 -5.40
CA GLY A 90 -21.02 -7.21 -6.80
C GLY A 90 -19.87 -7.47 -7.78
N VAL A 91 -18.66 -6.97 -7.49
CA VAL A 91 -17.45 -7.21 -8.29
C VAL A 91 -16.73 -8.50 -7.85
N TYR A 92 -16.62 -8.73 -6.55
CA TYR A 92 -15.87 -9.85 -5.96
C TYR A 92 -16.45 -11.21 -6.36
N GLY A 93 -17.77 -11.41 -6.21
CA GLY A 93 -18.42 -12.69 -6.48
C GLY A 93 -18.15 -13.21 -7.90
N PRO A 94 -18.48 -12.44 -8.96
CA PRO A 94 -18.23 -12.86 -10.34
C PRO A 94 -16.75 -13.05 -10.70
N LEU A 95 -15.85 -12.22 -10.13
CA LEU A 95 -14.41 -12.38 -10.36
C LEU A 95 -13.85 -13.61 -9.64
N LYS A 96 -14.32 -13.91 -8.44
CA LYS A 96 -13.90 -15.10 -7.69
C LYS A 96 -14.36 -16.40 -8.34
N GLU A 97 -15.54 -16.39 -8.99
CA GLU A 97 -16.02 -17.52 -9.78
C GLU A 97 -15.12 -17.81 -10.99
N LYS A 98 -14.65 -16.76 -11.68
CA LYS A 98 -13.78 -16.88 -12.86
C LYS A 98 -12.30 -17.12 -12.50
N HIS A 99 -11.84 -16.54 -11.40
CA HIS A 99 -10.45 -16.56 -10.94
C HIS A 99 -10.37 -17.04 -9.49
N PRO A 100 -10.69 -18.31 -9.19
CA PRO A 100 -10.84 -18.82 -7.82
C PRO A 100 -9.55 -18.72 -6.99
N ASP A 101 -8.38 -18.77 -7.62
CA ASP A 101 -7.09 -18.70 -6.96
C ASP A 101 -6.62 -17.26 -6.67
N VAL A 102 -7.21 -16.26 -7.34
CA VAL A 102 -6.87 -14.85 -7.11
C VAL A 102 -7.56 -14.34 -5.84
N LYS A 103 -6.83 -13.63 -5.02
CA LYS A 103 -7.31 -13.03 -3.78
C LYS A 103 -7.60 -11.55 -3.97
N PHE A 104 -8.71 -11.08 -3.40
CA PHE A 104 -9.15 -9.69 -3.51
C PHE A 104 -9.30 -9.08 -2.12
N GLY A 105 -8.92 -7.82 -1.97
CA GLY A 105 -9.04 -7.12 -0.69
C GLY A 105 -8.88 -5.61 -0.81
N ASN A 106 -8.91 -4.95 0.33
CA ASN A 106 -8.70 -3.52 0.48
C ASN A 106 -7.38 -3.23 1.18
N ALA A 107 -6.88 -2.01 1.01
CA ALA A 107 -5.74 -1.51 1.75
C ALA A 107 -6.07 -0.26 2.56
N PHE A 108 -5.37 -0.11 3.67
CA PHE A 108 -5.47 0.95 4.66
C PHE A 108 -4.08 1.50 4.98
N SER A 109 -4.01 2.77 5.35
CA SER A 109 -2.78 3.35 5.91
C SER A 109 -2.72 3.03 7.40
N LEU A 110 -1.78 2.18 7.83
CA LEU A 110 -1.67 1.78 9.23
C LEU A 110 -1.44 2.98 10.15
N HIS A 111 -0.53 3.89 9.77
CA HIS A 111 -0.29 5.08 10.58
C HIS A 111 -1.51 6.01 10.60
N GLY A 112 -2.28 6.07 9.51
CA GLY A 112 -3.57 6.78 9.47
C GLY A 112 -4.59 6.18 10.44
N VAL A 113 -4.72 4.85 10.43
CA VAL A 113 -5.61 4.11 11.34
C VAL A 113 -5.22 4.34 12.80
N ILE A 114 -3.92 4.22 13.15
CA ILE A 114 -3.43 4.40 14.52
C ILE A 114 -3.58 5.86 14.97
N ASN A 115 -3.03 6.80 14.21
CA ASN A 115 -2.94 8.20 14.62
C ASN A 115 -4.30 8.90 14.70
N LYS A 116 -5.29 8.43 13.93
CA LYS A 116 -6.63 9.01 13.85
C LYS A 116 -7.71 8.14 14.53
N ASN A 117 -7.31 7.03 15.15
CA ASN A 117 -8.22 6.09 15.82
C ASN A 117 -9.36 5.58 14.90
N LEU A 118 -8.99 5.10 13.69
CA LEU A 118 -9.92 4.68 12.65
C LEU A 118 -10.10 3.15 12.56
N SER A 119 -9.77 2.40 13.61
CA SER A 119 -9.91 0.93 13.65
C SER A 119 -11.32 0.46 13.31
N HIS A 120 -12.35 1.21 13.77
CA HIS A 120 -13.74 0.92 13.49
C HIS A 120 -14.10 0.97 11.99
N ILE A 121 -13.41 1.79 11.21
CA ILE A 121 -13.58 1.83 9.74
C ILE A 121 -12.99 0.57 9.10
N VAL A 122 -11.80 0.15 9.56
CA VAL A 122 -11.18 -1.10 9.09
C VAL A 122 -12.11 -2.29 9.35
N GLU A 123 -12.67 -2.38 10.55
CA GLU A 123 -13.61 -3.43 10.94
C GLU A 123 -14.90 -3.42 10.09
N GLN A 124 -15.42 -2.24 9.77
CA GLN A 124 -16.60 -2.10 8.91
C GLN A 124 -16.32 -2.46 7.44
N LEU A 125 -15.07 -2.29 6.99
CA LEU A 125 -14.61 -2.56 5.62
C LEU A 125 -13.91 -3.92 5.49
N ASP A 126 -14.23 -4.86 6.38
CA ASP A 126 -13.78 -6.26 6.30
C ASP A 126 -14.50 -7.00 5.15
N VAL A 127 -13.99 -6.82 3.94
CA VAL A 127 -14.51 -7.42 2.71
C VAL A 127 -13.42 -8.22 1.99
N GLY A 128 -13.83 -9.18 1.15
CA GLY A 128 -12.93 -10.01 0.36
C GLY A 128 -12.11 -11.02 1.16
N ASP A 129 -10.98 -11.46 0.61
CA ASP A 129 -10.13 -12.53 1.13
C ASP A 129 -9.13 -12.04 2.19
N PHE A 130 -8.70 -10.78 2.12
CA PHE A 130 -7.70 -10.17 3.00
C PHE A 130 -7.91 -8.68 3.19
N ILE A 131 -7.23 -8.12 4.19
CA ILE A 131 -7.00 -6.68 4.34
C ILE A 131 -5.51 -6.41 4.26
N ALA A 132 -5.11 -5.31 3.61
CA ALA A 132 -3.71 -4.93 3.47
C ALA A 132 -3.42 -3.58 4.14
N PHE A 133 -2.15 -3.33 4.41
CA PHE A 133 -1.72 -2.08 5.03
C PHE A 133 -0.50 -1.50 4.30
N SER A 134 -0.52 -0.18 4.09
CA SER A 134 0.70 0.60 3.90
C SER A 134 1.20 1.08 5.26
N TYR A 135 2.52 1.16 5.46
CA TYR A 135 3.08 1.70 6.68
C TYR A 135 4.37 2.47 6.44
N PHE A 136 4.29 3.76 6.70
CA PHE A 136 5.39 4.69 6.79
C PHE A 136 5.37 5.28 8.20
N PRO A 137 6.43 5.07 9.02
CA PRO A 137 6.44 5.49 10.43
C PRO A 137 6.70 7.00 10.60
N VAL A 138 5.78 7.79 10.05
CA VAL A 138 5.85 9.25 10.04
C VAL A 138 4.69 9.88 10.80
N ASP A 139 4.91 11.11 11.24
CA ASP A 139 3.87 11.96 11.79
C ASP A 139 3.05 12.70 10.71
N SER A 140 2.21 13.65 11.14
CA SER A 140 1.39 14.45 10.23
C SER A 140 2.18 15.41 9.33
N LEU A 141 3.45 15.64 9.63
CA LEU A 141 4.37 16.45 8.84
C LEU A 141 5.25 15.62 7.90
N ASN A 142 5.07 14.30 7.87
CA ASN A 142 5.89 13.33 7.16
C ASN A 142 7.35 13.25 7.68
N GLU A 143 7.55 13.52 8.97
CA GLU A 143 8.82 13.29 9.66
C GLU A 143 8.78 11.96 10.42
N ILE A 144 9.90 11.23 10.41
CA ILE A 144 10.07 10.03 11.23
C ILE A 144 10.18 10.49 12.70
N ASN A 145 9.24 10.06 13.51
CA ASN A 145 9.17 10.42 14.93
C ASN A 145 9.14 9.18 15.84
N LYS A 146 9.44 8.02 15.28
CA LYS A 146 9.48 6.72 15.97
C LYS A 146 10.84 6.08 15.79
N THR A 147 11.23 5.28 16.76
CA THR A 147 12.34 4.34 16.61
C THR A 147 11.90 3.12 15.78
N PRO A 148 12.83 2.36 15.17
CA PRO A 148 12.51 1.09 14.50
C PRO A 148 11.79 0.09 15.41
N GLN A 149 12.05 0.12 16.73
CA GLN A 149 11.39 -0.72 17.71
C GLN A 149 9.91 -0.34 17.84
N GLU A 150 9.60 0.95 18.08
CA GLU A 150 8.22 1.45 18.18
C GLU A 150 7.43 1.21 16.89
N ALA A 151 8.09 1.39 15.73
CA ALA A 151 7.48 1.09 14.44
C ALA A 151 7.19 -0.42 14.27
N GLY A 152 8.05 -1.29 14.80
CA GLY A 152 7.79 -2.72 14.87
C GLY A 152 6.59 -3.08 15.75
N GLU A 153 6.41 -2.36 16.87
CA GLU A 153 5.26 -2.54 17.77
C GLU A 153 3.94 -2.09 17.10
N ASP A 154 3.99 -1.05 16.26
CA ASP A 154 2.83 -0.65 15.46
C ASP A 154 2.38 -1.78 14.51
N LEU A 155 3.30 -2.55 13.92
CA LEU A 155 2.94 -3.68 13.05
C LEU A 155 2.13 -4.75 13.79
N GLU A 156 2.39 -4.96 15.07
CA GLU A 156 1.63 -5.93 15.88
C GLU A 156 0.15 -5.52 16.04
N THR A 157 -0.18 -4.24 15.84
CA THR A 157 -1.58 -3.79 15.87
C THR A 157 -2.38 -4.34 14.69
N ILE A 158 -1.73 -4.60 13.54
CA ILE A 158 -2.35 -5.20 12.35
C ILE A 158 -3.04 -6.51 12.71
N MET A 159 -2.39 -7.32 13.55
CA MET A 159 -2.90 -8.65 13.92
C MET A 159 -4.14 -8.59 14.81
N LYS A 160 -4.36 -7.45 15.47
CA LYS A 160 -5.53 -7.22 16.33
C LYS A 160 -6.74 -6.69 15.55
N LEU A 161 -6.48 -6.06 14.39
CA LEU A 161 -7.53 -5.58 13.49
C LEU A 161 -8.09 -6.76 12.71
N VAL A 162 -9.39 -7.02 12.82
CA VAL A 162 -10.10 -8.13 12.15
C VAL A 162 -9.32 -9.46 12.29
N PRO A 163 -9.24 -10.07 13.50
CA PRO A 163 -8.30 -11.17 13.79
C PRO A 163 -8.41 -12.37 12.85
N ASP A 164 -9.61 -12.68 12.39
CA ASP A 164 -9.89 -13.86 11.55
C ASP A 164 -9.57 -13.66 10.06
N LYS A 165 -9.25 -12.42 9.65
CA LYS A 165 -8.94 -12.08 8.27
C LYS A 165 -7.44 -12.23 8.00
N LYS A 166 -7.07 -12.74 6.81
CA LYS A 166 -5.69 -12.67 6.31
C LYS A 166 -5.24 -11.22 6.13
N LYS A 167 -3.95 -10.97 6.29
CA LYS A 167 -3.34 -9.63 6.19
C LYS A 167 -2.31 -9.57 5.08
N GLY A 168 -2.14 -8.39 4.50
CA GLY A 168 -1.03 -8.07 3.61
C GLY A 168 -0.36 -6.76 4.02
N ILE A 169 0.93 -6.64 3.75
CA ILE A 169 1.63 -5.37 3.81
C ILE A 169 2.09 -5.05 2.39
N PHE A 170 1.42 -4.09 1.73
CA PHE A 170 1.67 -3.83 0.32
C PHE A 170 2.70 -2.72 0.10
N GLU A 171 2.90 -1.83 1.08
CA GLU A 171 3.93 -0.81 1.07
C GLU A 171 4.46 -0.59 2.49
N ILE A 172 5.72 -0.95 2.72
CA ILE A 172 6.40 -0.64 3.97
C ILE A 172 7.79 -0.10 3.66
N SER A 173 8.18 0.97 4.32
CA SER A 173 9.50 1.56 4.13
C SER A 173 10.00 2.34 5.32
N TRP A 174 11.28 2.70 5.26
CA TRP A 174 11.95 3.65 6.13
C TRP A 174 12.87 4.51 5.28
N SER A 175 12.72 5.83 5.36
CA SER A 175 13.58 6.77 4.63
C SER A 175 14.97 6.87 5.27
N THR A 176 15.99 7.08 4.44
CA THR A 176 17.34 7.40 4.91
C THR A 176 17.66 8.90 4.85
N SER A 177 16.68 9.73 4.49
CA SER A 177 16.86 11.18 4.41
C SER A 177 16.92 11.82 5.81
N GLU A 178 18.03 12.48 6.13
CA GLU A 178 18.17 13.27 7.35
C GLU A 178 17.15 14.42 7.43
N PHE A 179 16.68 14.91 6.28
CA PHE A 179 15.65 15.97 6.21
C PHE A 179 14.33 15.57 6.87
N VAL A 180 14.05 14.28 6.96
CA VAL A 180 12.88 13.72 7.63
C VAL A 180 13.26 12.81 8.80
N ASN A 181 14.40 13.08 9.42
CA ASN A 181 14.95 12.36 10.58
C ASN A 181 15.24 10.88 10.32
N GLY A 182 15.54 10.48 9.08
CA GLY A 182 15.84 9.11 8.71
C GLY A 182 17.34 8.84 8.61
N THR A 183 17.76 7.60 8.87
CA THR A 183 19.14 7.15 8.73
C THR A 183 19.23 5.74 8.13
N GLU A 184 20.37 5.39 7.52
CA GLU A 184 20.63 4.03 7.01
C GLU A 184 20.68 2.97 8.12
N VAL A 185 21.13 3.35 9.32
CA VAL A 185 21.16 2.47 10.48
C VAL A 185 19.76 2.07 10.87
N GLU A 186 18.87 3.04 11.03
CA GLU A 186 17.47 2.81 11.40
C GLU A 186 16.71 2.07 10.31
N GLN A 187 16.95 2.39 9.01
CA GLN A 187 16.38 1.63 7.91
C GLN A 187 16.75 0.14 8.01
N THR A 188 18.02 -0.14 8.31
CA THR A 188 18.51 -1.52 8.47
C THR A 188 17.86 -2.23 9.66
N GLU A 189 17.70 -1.53 10.78
CA GLU A 189 17.04 -2.07 11.97
C GLU A 189 15.53 -2.30 11.70
N PHE A 190 14.91 -1.38 11.00
CA PHE A 190 13.49 -1.54 10.65
C PHE A 190 13.24 -2.73 9.72
N VAL A 191 14.13 -2.99 8.75
CA VAL A 191 14.07 -4.22 7.93
C VAL A 191 14.05 -5.46 8.83
N LYS A 192 14.88 -5.54 9.87
CA LYS A 192 14.87 -6.67 10.82
C LYS A 192 13.51 -6.81 11.51
N LYS A 193 12.94 -5.68 12.01
CA LYS A 193 11.64 -5.69 12.68
C LYS A 193 10.50 -6.17 11.77
N VAL A 194 10.49 -5.73 10.52
CA VAL A 194 9.51 -6.18 9.53
C VAL A 194 9.60 -7.70 9.32
N TYR A 195 10.80 -8.25 9.22
CA TYR A 195 10.97 -9.70 9.05
C TYR A 195 10.76 -10.50 10.32
N ASP A 196 11.01 -9.95 11.51
CA ASP A 196 10.64 -10.57 12.77
C ASP A 196 9.11 -10.67 12.88
N PHE A 197 8.40 -9.58 12.55
CA PHE A 197 6.94 -9.58 12.45
C PHE A 197 6.45 -10.62 11.43
N TYR A 198 7.04 -10.65 10.24
CA TYR A 198 6.68 -11.61 9.18
C TYR A 198 6.80 -13.06 9.68
N ARG A 199 7.94 -13.44 10.25
CA ARG A 199 8.17 -14.82 10.72
C ARG A 199 7.22 -15.22 11.83
N THR A 200 6.92 -14.32 12.75
CA THR A 200 6.00 -14.58 13.87
C THR A 200 4.58 -14.79 13.39
N ASN A 201 4.17 -14.07 12.35
CA ASN A 201 2.78 -14.00 11.90
C ASN A 201 2.55 -14.64 10.51
N GLN A 202 3.55 -15.31 9.94
CA GLN A 202 3.54 -15.86 8.57
C GLN A 202 2.24 -16.62 8.21
N PRO A 203 1.65 -17.49 9.07
CA PRO A 203 0.42 -18.20 8.72
C PRO A 203 -0.79 -17.28 8.44
N GLN A 204 -0.75 -16.05 8.92
CA GLN A 204 -1.84 -15.07 8.75
C GLN A 204 -1.51 -13.99 7.71
N LEU A 205 -0.30 -13.99 7.15
CA LEU A 205 0.14 -13.01 6.16
C LEU A 205 0.06 -13.60 4.74
N GLU A 206 -0.52 -12.84 3.82
CA GLU A 206 -0.56 -13.19 2.40
C GLU A 206 0.70 -12.72 1.69
N PHE A 207 1.17 -11.51 2.01
CA PHE A 207 2.38 -10.93 1.44
C PHE A 207 2.93 -9.80 2.31
N VAL A 208 4.22 -9.52 2.12
CA VAL A 208 4.91 -8.33 2.64
C VAL A 208 5.81 -7.77 1.54
N THR A 209 5.61 -6.50 1.19
CA THR A 209 6.35 -5.83 0.11
C THR A 209 7.06 -4.61 0.64
N TRP A 210 8.40 -4.56 0.49
CA TRP A 210 9.17 -3.35 0.78
C TRP A 210 8.92 -2.29 -0.30
N TYR A 211 8.59 -1.07 0.11
CA TYR A 211 8.39 0.04 -0.79
C TYR A 211 9.73 0.64 -1.17
N ARG A 212 10.12 0.38 -2.24
CA ARG A 212 10.92 0.43 -3.46
C ARG A 212 12.33 -0.13 -3.27
N GLN A 213 12.82 -0.63 -4.38
CA GLN A 213 14.18 -1.17 -4.45
C GLN A 213 15.22 -0.06 -4.57
N PHE A 214 14.95 0.97 -5.37
CA PHE A 214 15.88 2.04 -5.68
C PHE A 214 15.39 3.39 -5.16
N ASP A 215 16.31 4.20 -4.65
CA ASP A 215 16.06 5.62 -4.45
C ASP A 215 15.76 6.32 -5.78
N ARG A 216 15.15 7.47 -5.70
CA ARG A 216 14.93 8.36 -6.84
C ARG A 216 15.54 9.73 -6.56
N PRO A 217 15.88 10.48 -7.63
CA PRO A 217 16.30 11.87 -7.46
C PRO A 217 15.25 12.67 -6.67
N GLU A 218 15.72 13.48 -5.74
CA GLU A 218 14.85 14.33 -4.93
C GLU A 218 13.99 15.24 -5.82
N GLY A 219 12.78 15.53 -5.37
CA GLY A 219 11.80 16.32 -6.13
C GLY A 219 11.08 15.56 -7.25
N THR A 220 11.39 14.27 -7.49
CA THR A 220 10.75 13.48 -8.57
C THR A 220 9.72 12.47 -8.08
N CYS A 221 9.54 12.35 -6.76
CA CYS A 221 8.75 11.26 -6.17
C CYS A 221 7.30 11.60 -5.91
N VAL A 222 7.01 12.86 -5.71
CA VAL A 222 5.67 13.39 -5.49
C VAL A 222 5.38 14.43 -6.56
N MET A 223 4.22 14.29 -7.21
CA MET A 223 3.77 15.28 -8.19
C MET A 223 3.04 16.39 -7.43
N THR A 224 3.44 17.63 -7.67
CA THR A 224 2.76 18.79 -7.09
C THR A 224 1.41 19.02 -7.77
N PRO A 225 0.40 19.56 -7.06
CA PRO A 225 -0.94 19.81 -7.61
C PRO A 225 -0.95 20.66 -8.89
N GLU A 226 0.04 21.51 -9.08
CA GLU A 226 0.18 22.38 -10.26
C GLU A 226 0.50 21.63 -11.56
N LYS A 227 0.95 20.37 -11.47
CA LYS A 227 1.36 19.55 -12.62
C LYS A 227 0.32 18.53 -13.05
N THR A 228 -0.80 18.44 -12.36
CA THR A 228 -1.84 17.44 -12.63
C THR A 228 -3.21 18.08 -12.66
N GLU A 229 -3.89 17.98 -13.79
CA GLU A 229 -5.35 18.21 -13.90
C GLU A 229 -6.15 17.06 -13.25
N GLY A 230 -5.72 16.58 -12.12
CA GLY A 230 -6.37 15.56 -11.33
C GLY A 230 -5.86 15.62 -9.90
N GLN A 231 -6.72 15.53 -8.93
CA GLN A 231 -6.30 15.42 -7.54
C GLN A 231 -5.51 14.12 -7.38
N ILE A 232 -4.21 14.22 -7.24
CA ILE A 232 -3.42 13.11 -6.74
C ILE A 232 -3.65 13.11 -5.23
N SER A 233 -4.29 12.06 -4.75
CA SER A 233 -4.20 11.72 -3.36
C SER A 233 -2.75 11.35 -3.10
N ILE A 234 -2.01 12.25 -2.49
CA ILE A 234 -0.72 11.94 -1.91
C ILE A 234 -1.09 11.08 -0.70
N GLY A 235 -0.91 9.78 -0.82
CA GLY A 235 -1.14 8.83 0.25
C GLY A 235 -0.38 9.28 1.48
N GLY A 236 -1.07 9.95 2.35
CA GLY A 236 -0.55 10.48 3.57
C GLY A 236 -1.70 10.79 4.50
N SER A 237 -1.54 10.44 5.73
CA SER A 237 -2.50 10.68 6.80
C SER A 237 -2.68 12.17 7.12
N SER A 238 -1.98 13.07 6.42
CA SER A 238 -1.95 14.50 6.71
C SER A 238 -3.12 15.23 6.07
N ASP A 239 -3.90 15.92 6.88
CA ASP A 239 -4.89 16.90 6.43
C ASP A 239 -4.24 18.15 5.81
N LEU A 240 -2.91 18.26 5.90
CA LEU A 240 -2.07 19.31 5.35
C LEU A 240 -1.51 18.96 3.96
N GLY A 241 -2.05 17.95 3.26
CA GLY A 241 -1.54 17.40 2.00
C GLY A 241 -1.40 18.37 0.83
N SER A 242 -1.87 19.62 0.94
CA SER A 242 -1.63 20.71 -0.02
C SER A 242 -0.57 21.72 0.46
N ASN A 243 0.02 21.53 1.64
CA ASN A 243 1.06 22.39 2.18
C ASN A 243 2.41 22.00 1.55
N GLU A 244 3.09 22.95 0.90
CA GLU A 244 4.39 22.74 0.26
C GLU A 244 5.41 22.12 1.21
N PHE A 245 5.45 22.55 2.46
CA PHE A 245 6.35 22.04 3.48
C PHE A 245 6.12 20.54 3.77
N VAL A 246 4.87 20.09 3.82
CA VAL A 246 4.51 18.70 4.05
C VAL A 246 4.79 17.86 2.80
N ILE A 247 4.54 18.43 1.60
CA ILE A 247 4.83 17.80 0.32
C ILE A 247 6.34 17.61 0.14
N GLU A 248 7.15 18.59 0.51
CA GLU A 248 8.60 18.52 0.44
C GLU A 248 9.13 17.36 1.31
N ARG A 249 8.64 17.25 2.55
CA ARG A 249 9.00 16.16 3.45
C ARG A 249 8.59 14.79 2.90
N LEU A 250 7.39 14.68 2.37
CA LEU A 250 6.95 13.45 1.73
C LEU A 250 7.85 13.09 0.54
N ASN A 251 8.27 14.08 -0.24
CA ASN A 251 9.20 13.89 -1.34
C ASN A 251 10.54 13.33 -0.85
N HIS A 252 11.13 13.93 0.18
CA HIS A 252 12.37 13.46 0.80
C HIS A 252 12.21 12.06 1.37
N TYR A 253 11.10 11.80 2.07
CA TYR A 253 10.81 10.46 2.60
C TYR A 253 10.78 9.41 1.49
N ILE A 254 9.91 9.63 0.50
CA ILE A 254 9.66 8.64 -0.56
C ILE A 254 10.87 8.48 -1.48
N CYS A 255 11.58 9.55 -1.82
CA CYS A 255 12.74 9.47 -2.70
C CYS A 255 13.89 8.67 -2.09
N ASN A 256 14.04 8.69 -0.77
CA ASN A 256 15.13 8.04 -0.05
C ASN A 256 14.71 6.74 0.69
N SER A 257 13.57 6.14 0.31
CA SER A 257 13.07 4.90 0.91
C SER A 257 13.64 3.62 0.25
N GLY A 258 14.43 3.75 -0.80
CA GLY A 258 15.04 2.62 -1.49
C GLY A 258 16.08 1.89 -0.65
N LEU A 259 16.35 0.65 -1.02
CA LEU A 259 17.42 -0.19 -0.46
C LEU A 259 18.76 -0.02 -1.23
N ILE A 260 18.68 0.62 -2.40
CA ILE A 260 19.82 0.93 -3.29
C ILE A 260 19.73 2.43 -3.60
N ASP A 261 20.85 3.13 -3.52
CA ASP A 261 20.89 4.57 -3.78
C ASP A 261 20.70 4.92 -5.26
N THR A 262 20.63 6.21 -5.57
CA THR A 262 20.47 6.72 -6.97
C THR A 262 21.66 6.41 -7.87
N ASN A 263 22.83 6.06 -7.31
CA ASN A 263 24.05 5.70 -8.04
C ASN A 263 24.17 4.17 -8.25
N GLY A 264 23.21 3.39 -7.73
CA GLY A 264 23.24 1.94 -7.78
C GLY A 264 24.02 1.27 -6.65
N ASN A 265 24.47 2.02 -5.63
CA ASN A 265 25.15 1.44 -4.47
C ASN A 265 24.12 0.84 -3.51
N LYS A 266 24.42 -0.37 -3.03
CA LYS A 266 23.60 -1.05 -2.04
C LYS A 266 23.76 -0.41 -0.67
N LYS A 267 22.68 0.05 -0.06
CA LYS A 267 22.65 0.48 1.33
C LYS A 267 22.84 -0.72 2.28
N PRO A 268 23.24 -0.53 3.55
CA PRO A 268 23.30 -1.62 4.53
C PRO A 268 21.99 -2.42 4.64
N ALA A 269 20.86 -1.74 4.53
CA ALA A 269 19.53 -2.33 4.55
C ALA A 269 19.30 -3.35 3.41
N TRP A 270 19.90 -3.18 2.23
CA TRP A 270 19.83 -4.19 1.16
C TRP A 270 20.44 -5.53 1.59
N ASN A 271 21.60 -5.49 2.25
CA ASN A 271 22.27 -6.70 2.70
C ASN A 271 21.44 -7.41 3.79
N GLU A 272 20.88 -6.64 4.70
CA GLU A 272 19.99 -7.17 5.72
C GLU A 272 18.71 -7.75 5.09
N PHE A 273 18.07 -7.04 4.18
CA PHE A 273 16.88 -7.50 3.46
C PHE A 273 17.12 -8.85 2.76
N THR A 274 18.19 -8.96 1.98
CA THR A 274 18.53 -10.19 1.27
C THR A 274 18.80 -11.36 2.21
N LYS A 275 19.49 -11.10 3.34
CA LYS A 275 19.71 -12.09 4.40
C LYS A 275 18.40 -12.56 5.01
N GLN A 276 17.50 -11.65 5.34
CA GLN A 276 16.19 -11.96 5.94
C GLN A 276 15.30 -12.78 4.98
N VAL A 277 15.29 -12.44 3.69
CA VAL A 277 14.59 -13.23 2.66
C VAL A 277 15.12 -14.66 2.60
N GLN A 278 16.44 -14.83 2.65
CA GLN A 278 17.06 -16.17 2.64
C GLN A 278 16.69 -16.99 3.90
N MET A 279 16.69 -16.36 5.06
CA MET A 279 16.28 -17.00 6.31
C MET A 279 14.81 -17.44 6.27
N SER A 280 13.92 -16.61 5.73
CA SER A 280 12.49 -16.92 5.65
C SER A 280 12.15 -18.02 4.62
N LYS A 281 13.04 -18.31 3.67
CA LYS A 281 12.86 -19.44 2.74
C LYS A 281 13.20 -20.79 3.38
N ASN A 282 13.96 -20.78 4.46
CA ASN A 282 14.47 -21.98 5.14
C ASN A 282 13.70 -22.30 6.43
N SER A 283 12.74 -21.47 6.81
CA SER A 283 11.85 -21.64 7.95
C SER A 283 10.50 -22.18 7.51
#